data_cf4f49fdc150da78d794651a36b0b54d
#
_entry.id   cf4f49fdc150da78d794651a36b0b54d
#
_cell.length_a   1.000
_cell.length_b   1.000
_cell.length_c   1.000
_cell.angle_alpha   90.00
_cell.angle_beta   90.00
_cell.angle_gamma   90.00
#
_symmetry.space_group_name_H-M   'P 1'
#
loop_
_entity.id
_entity.type
_entity.pdbx_description
1 polymer ?
#
loop_
_entity_poly.entity_id
_entity_poly.type
_entity_poly.pdbx_seq_one_letter_code
_entity_poly.pdbx_strand_id
1 'polypeptide(L)'
;MNNINELYNLWREKAVLDKDLIDELNAIEGKENEIEDRFYQSLTFGTAGLRGVIGAGTNRMNVYTVNQATQGLATFLLSEYENPSVAIAYDSRIKSDLFFFFSAGVLAANGIKVYIYKELVPTPMLSFAVRKLGCKSGIILTASHNPAEYNGYKCYDPEGYQMTDE
;
A
#
# COMPACT_ATOMS: atom_id res chain seq x y z
N MET A 1 -8.24 -25.37 3.06
CA MET A 1 -9.22 -25.09 2.01
C MET A 1 -10.43 -24.29 2.52
N ASN A 2 -11.12 -24.67 3.61
CA ASN A 2 -12.30 -23.90 4.09
C ASN A 2 -12.01 -22.40 4.31
N ASN A 3 -10.88 -22.04 4.89
CA ASN A 3 -10.54 -20.64 5.20
C ASN A 3 -10.32 -19.77 3.93
N ILE A 4 -9.71 -20.33 2.87
CA ILE A 4 -9.44 -19.60 1.61
C ILE A 4 -10.75 -19.27 0.88
N ASN A 5 -11.67 -20.24 0.77
CA ASN A 5 -12.97 -20.02 0.12
C ASN A 5 -13.87 -19.07 0.90
N GLU A 6 -13.85 -19.12 2.23
CA GLU A 6 -14.56 -18.16 3.08
C GLU A 6 -14.04 -16.74 2.87
N LEU A 7 -12.70 -16.59 2.80
CA LEU A 7 -12.05 -15.30 2.58
C LEU A 7 -12.33 -14.77 1.16
N TYR A 8 -12.26 -15.62 0.14
CA TYR A 8 -12.63 -15.28 -1.23
C TYR A 8 -14.08 -14.77 -1.33
N ASN A 9 -15.04 -15.48 -0.70
CA ASN A 9 -16.43 -15.08 -0.69
C ASN A 9 -16.66 -13.75 0.06
N LEU A 10 -15.98 -13.56 1.19
CA LEU A 10 -16.01 -12.31 1.94
C LEU A 10 -15.50 -11.14 1.06
N TRP A 11 -14.42 -11.34 0.32
CA TRP A 11 -13.88 -10.31 -0.57
C TRP A 11 -14.81 -9.99 -1.72
N ARG A 12 -15.48 -10.97 -2.33
CA ARG A 12 -16.50 -10.74 -3.36
C ARG A 12 -17.64 -9.87 -2.86
N GLU A 13 -18.00 -9.99 -1.59
CA GLU A 13 -19.08 -9.20 -0.98
C GLU A 13 -18.62 -7.81 -0.53
N LYS A 14 -17.42 -7.69 0.03
CA LYS A 14 -16.98 -6.51 0.77
C LYS A 14 -15.91 -5.66 0.09
N ALA A 15 -15.23 -6.15 -0.95
CA ALA A 15 -14.12 -5.43 -1.59
C ALA A 15 -14.59 -4.33 -2.57
N VAL A 16 -15.46 -3.44 -2.11
CA VAL A 16 -16.19 -2.45 -2.91
C VAL A 16 -15.44 -1.13 -3.13
N LEU A 17 -14.30 -0.91 -2.48
CA LEU A 17 -13.54 0.34 -2.58
C LEU A 17 -12.87 0.54 -3.96
N ASP A 18 -12.64 -0.53 -4.69
CA ASP A 18 -12.13 -0.53 -6.05
C ASP A 18 -12.94 -1.55 -6.87
N LYS A 19 -13.71 -1.06 -7.82
CA LYS A 19 -14.64 -1.90 -8.61
C LYS A 19 -13.92 -3.02 -9.38
N ASP A 20 -12.70 -2.75 -9.84
CA ASP A 20 -11.93 -3.74 -10.61
C ASP A 20 -11.68 -5.02 -9.80
N LEU A 21 -11.60 -4.92 -8.46
CA LEU A 21 -11.38 -6.08 -7.59
C LEU A 21 -12.57 -7.05 -7.59
N ILE A 22 -13.79 -6.53 -7.62
CA ILE A 22 -15.00 -7.36 -7.68
C ILE A 22 -15.10 -8.04 -9.05
N ASP A 23 -14.85 -7.29 -10.13
CA ASP A 23 -14.89 -7.81 -11.49
C ASP A 23 -13.85 -8.92 -11.68
N GLU A 24 -12.64 -8.73 -11.14
CA GLU A 24 -11.56 -9.71 -11.13
C GLU A 24 -11.91 -10.98 -10.34
N LEU A 25 -12.49 -10.82 -9.13
CA LEU A 25 -12.92 -11.97 -8.31
C LEU A 25 -14.03 -12.76 -8.99
N ASN A 26 -14.98 -12.10 -9.64
CA ASN A 26 -16.03 -12.79 -10.40
C ASN A 26 -15.46 -13.56 -11.61
N ALA A 27 -14.42 -13.04 -12.26
CA ALA A 27 -13.78 -13.69 -13.40
C ALA A 27 -13.00 -14.97 -13.05
N ILE A 28 -12.65 -15.15 -11.79
CA ILE A 28 -11.93 -16.35 -11.29
C ILE A 28 -12.84 -17.35 -10.56
N GLU A 29 -14.16 -17.15 -10.58
CA GLU A 29 -15.10 -18.07 -9.95
C GLU A 29 -14.92 -19.50 -10.49
N GLY A 30 -14.76 -20.47 -9.58
CA GLY A 30 -14.50 -21.87 -9.89
C GLY A 30 -13.06 -22.21 -10.30
N LYS A 31 -12.15 -21.23 -10.34
CA LYS A 31 -10.71 -21.45 -10.63
C LYS A 31 -9.91 -21.59 -9.35
N GLU A 32 -9.96 -22.76 -8.73
CA GLU A 32 -9.40 -23.00 -7.39
C GLU A 32 -7.93 -22.58 -7.25
N ASN A 33 -7.08 -22.86 -8.24
CA ASN A 33 -5.66 -22.49 -8.21
C ASN A 33 -5.44 -20.96 -8.20
N GLU A 34 -6.27 -20.20 -8.94
CA GLU A 34 -6.18 -18.74 -8.96
C GLU A 34 -6.68 -18.14 -7.64
N ILE A 35 -7.73 -18.74 -7.05
CA ILE A 35 -8.25 -18.33 -5.74
C ILE A 35 -7.21 -18.62 -4.67
N GLU A 36 -6.62 -19.82 -4.66
CA GLU A 36 -5.58 -20.19 -3.70
C GLU A 36 -4.39 -19.24 -3.78
N ASP A 37 -3.83 -18.98 -4.97
CA ASP A 37 -2.69 -18.08 -5.19
C ASP A 37 -2.92 -16.66 -4.64
N ARG A 38 -4.16 -16.18 -4.64
CA ARG A 38 -4.53 -14.85 -4.16
C ARG A 38 -4.78 -14.76 -2.66
N PHE A 39 -5.14 -15.88 -2.01
CA PHE A 39 -5.64 -15.90 -0.63
C PHE A 39 -4.88 -16.83 0.32
N TYR A 40 -3.86 -17.60 -0.15
CA TYR A 40 -3.14 -18.55 0.69
C TYR A 40 -2.31 -17.89 1.80
N GLN A 41 -1.97 -16.62 1.62
CA GLN A 41 -1.24 -15.80 2.60
C GLN A 41 -1.61 -14.33 2.49
N SER A 42 -1.17 -13.53 3.44
CA SER A 42 -1.18 -12.06 3.34
C SER A 42 0.13 -11.57 2.72
N LEU A 43 0.04 -10.49 1.96
CA LEU A 43 1.22 -9.80 1.46
C LEU A 43 2.03 -9.29 2.65
N THR A 44 3.30 -9.68 2.73
CA THR A 44 4.18 -9.36 3.85
C THR A 44 5.06 -8.16 3.54
N PHE A 45 5.37 -7.38 4.56
CA PHE A 45 6.39 -6.35 4.51
C PHE A 45 7.74 -7.04 4.42
N GLY A 46 8.47 -6.84 3.33
CA GLY A 46 9.84 -7.34 3.16
C GLY A 46 10.84 -6.20 3.36
N THR A 47 12.13 -6.50 3.25
CA THR A 47 13.27 -5.56 3.43
C THR A 47 13.12 -4.21 2.71
N ALA A 48 12.25 -4.14 1.72
CA ALA A 48 12.04 -2.94 0.89
C ALA A 48 10.59 -2.42 0.94
N GLY A 49 9.78 -2.84 1.90
CA GLY A 49 8.35 -2.52 1.99
C GLY A 49 7.47 -3.62 1.37
N LEU A 50 6.20 -3.30 1.07
CA LEU A 50 5.32 -4.21 0.35
C LEU A 50 5.65 -4.19 -1.15
N ARG A 51 5.57 -5.35 -1.79
CA ARG A 51 5.64 -5.49 -3.23
C ARG A 51 4.87 -6.72 -3.68
N GLY A 52 4.04 -6.57 -4.71
CA GLY A 52 3.26 -7.67 -5.24
C GLY A 52 2.60 -7.33 -6.57
N VAL A 53 2.01 -8.34 -7.17
CA VAL A 53 1.13 -8.18 -8.32
C VAL A 53 -0.12 -7.40 -7.89
N ILE A 54 -0.54 -6.44 -8.71
CA ILE A 54 -1.79 -5.68 -8.50
C ILE A 54 -2.98 -6.61 -8.72
N GLY A 55 -3.97 -6.57 -7.83
CA GLY A 55 -5.20 -7.35 -8.00
C GLY A 55 -5.94 -7.65 -6.70
N ALA A 56 -7.00 -8.41 -6.81
CA ALA A 56 -7.84 -8.82 -5.69
C ALA A 56 -7.19 -9.96 -4.90
N GLY A 57 -7.26 -9.88 -3.58
CA GLY A 57 -6.78 -10.90 -2.65
C GLY A 57 -5.79 -10.36 -1.62
N THR A 58 -5.59 -11.14 -0.56
CA THR A 58 -4.68 -10.78 0.53
C THR A 58 -3.21 -10.85 0.14
N ASN A 59 -2.87 -11.69 -0.86
CA ASN A 59 -1.52 -11.84 -1.43
C ASN A 59 -1.33 -10.95 -2.69
N ARG A 60 -2.00 -9.81 -2.75
CA ARG A 60 -1.94 -8.86 -3.88
C ARG A 60 -1.81 -7.42 -3.39
N MET A 61 -1.25 -6.57 -4.26
CA MET A 61 -1.28 -5.11 -4.06
C MET A 61 -2.66 -4.57 -4.46
N ASN A 62 -3.38 -4.03 -3.52
CA ASN A 62 -4.67 -3.37 -3.70
C ASN A 62 -4.93 -2.35 -2.59
N VAL A 63 -6.06 -1.64 -2.68
CA VAL A 63 -6.41 -0.60 -1.70
C VAL A 63 -6.52 -1.12 -0.26
N TYR A 64 -6.91 -2.38 -0.06
CA TYR A 64 -7.04 -2.97 1.28
C TYR A 64 -5.70 -3.29 1.90
N THR A 65 -4.78 -3.94 1.16
CA THR A 65 -3.43 -4.26 1.63
C THR A 65 -2.60 -2.99 1.85
N VAL A 66 -2.77 -1.98 1.00
CA VAL A 66 -2.14 -0.66 1.17
C VAL A 66 -2.70 0.06 2.39
N ASN A 67 -4.03 0.06 2.59
CA ASN A 67 -4.65 0.66 3.78
C ASN A 67 -4.21 -0.01 5.07
N GLN A 68 -4.11 -1.34 5.08
CA GLN A 68 -3.62 -2.09 6.24
C GLN A 68 -2.18 -1.70 6.60
N ALA A 69 -1.28 -1.64 5.61
CA ALA A 69 0.10 -1.21 5.82
C ALA A 69 0.17 0.24 6.31
N THR A 70 -0.64 1.12 5.72
CA THR A 70 -0.68 2.54 6.12
C THR A 70 -1.24 2.71 7.53
N GLN A 71 -2.23 1.91 7.93
CA GLN A 71 -2.75 1.92 9.30
C GLN A 71 -1.69 1.43 10.29
N GLY A 72 -0.91 0.40 9.93
CA GLY A 72 0.23 -0.05 10.75
C GLY A 72 1.26 1.06 10.95
N LEU A 73 1.65 1.74 9.88
CA LEU A 73 2.56 2.90 9.95
C LEU A 73 1.96 4.05 10.80
N ALA A 74 0.69 4.37 10.63
CA ALA A 74 0.02 5.40 11.42
C ALA A 74 0.04 5.08 12.91
N THR A 75 -0.27 3.84 13.28
CA THR A 75 -0.22 3.36 14.66
C THR A 75 1.18 3.48 15.26
N PHE A 76 2.20 3.06 14.52
CA PHE A 76 3.60 3.20 14.92
C PHE A 76 3.99 4.67 15.12
N LEU A 77 3.70 5.54 14.15
CA LEU A 77 4.09 6.95 14.24
C LEU A 77 3.42 7.68 15.42
N LEU A 78 2.18 7.34 15.74
CA LEU A 78 1.45 7.92 16.87
C LEU A 78 1.94 7.39 18.23
N SER A 79 2.56 6.21 18.27
CA SER A 79 3.21 5.70 19.50
C SER A 79 4.57 6.35 19.77
N GLU A 80 5.30 6.73 18.71
CA GLU A 80 6.68 7.23 18.81
C GLU A 80 6.77 8.75 18.82
N TYR A 81 5.80 9.46 18.24
CA TYR A 81 5.88 10.90 18.03
C TYR A 81 4.60 11.63 18.43
N GLU A 82 4.77 12.78 19.05
CA GLU A 82 3.71 13.71 19.34
C GLU A 82 3.33 14.51 18.11
N ASN A 83 2.40 14.54 17.39
CA ASN A 83 2.08 15.28 16.15
C ASN A 83 2.97 14.92 14.94
N PRO A 84 3.07 13.64 14.53
CA PRO A 84 3.86 13.26 13.37
C PRO A 84 3.29 13.83 12.06
N SER A 85 4.16 13.97 11.06
CA SER A 85 3.76 14.26 9.69
C SER A 85 4.43 13.30 8.71
N VAL A 86 3.77 13.05 7.59
CA VAL A 86 4.22 12.11 6.55
C VAL A 86 4.20 12.78 5.19
N ALA A 87 5.26 12.60 4.40
CA ALA A 87 5.27 12.98 2.98
C ALA A 87 4.90 11.77 2.12
N ILE A 88 4.03 11.94 1.13
CA ILE A 88 3.65 10.85 0.21
C ILE A 88 3.93 11.24 -1.22
N ALA A 89 4.49 10.29 -1.98
CA ALA A 89 4.77 10.41 -3.41
C ALA A 89 4.34 9.13 -4.15
N TYR A 90 4.24 9.21 -5.47
CA TYR A 90 3.93 8.08 -6.33
C TYR A 90 4.61 8.24 -7.70
N ASP A 91 4.81 7.14 -8.40
CA ASP A 91 5.31 7.11 -9.77
C ASP A 91 4.20 6.81 -10.80
N SER A 92 4.57 6.60 -12.06
CA SER A 92 3.63 6.38 -13.17
C SER A 92 3.05 4.97 -13.26
N ARG A 93 3.23 4.11 -12.27
CA ARG A 93 2.73 2.74 -12.30
C ARG A 93 1.21 2.68 -12.18
N ILE A 94 0.64 1.61 -12.72
CA ILE A 94 -0.79 1.31 -12.65
C ILE A 94 -1.25 1.40 -11.17
N LYS A 95 -2.34 2.13 -10.91
CA LYS A 95 -2.96 2.34 -9.59
C LYS A 95 -2.06 3.01 -8.53
N SER A 96 -0.89 3.55 -8.90
CA SER A 96 -0.07 4.31 -7.92
C SER A 96 -0.80 5.54 -7.39
N ASP A 97 -1.52 6.26 -8.22
CA ASP A 97 -2.37 7.39 -7.85
C ASP A 97 -3.51 6.97 -6.90
N LEU A 98 -4.17 5.85 -7.19
CA LEU A 98 -5.23 5.32 -6.33
C LEU A 98 -4.68 4.96 -4.94
N PHE A 99 -3.59 4.20 -4.88
CA PHE A 99 -2.94 3.81 -3.63
C PHE A 99 -2.45 5.01 -2.83
N PHE A 100 -1.93 6.02 -3.52
CA PHE A 100 -1.53 7.30 -2.94
C PHE A 100 -2.70 7.98 -2.22
N PHE A 101 -3.87 8.13 -2.87
CA PHE A 101 -5.05 8.74 -2.26
C PHE A 101 -5.56 7.98 -1.05
N PHE A 102 -5.62 6.66 -1.12
CA PHE A 102 -6.04 5.83 -0.01
C PHE A 102 -5.07 5.93 1.17
N SER A 103 -3.75 5.89 0.92
CA SER A 103 -2.74 6.09 1.97
C SER A 103 -2.86 7.45 2.64
N ALA A 104 -3.03 8.52 1.86
CA ALA A 104 -3.25 9.86 2.41
C ALA A 104 -4.51 9.94 3.27
N GLY A 105 -5.59 9.29 2.82
CA GLY A 105 -6.86 9.22 3.55
C GLY A 105 -6.74 8.51 4.90
N VAL A 106 -6.06 7.36 4.95
CA VAL A 106 -5.82 6.62 6.20
C VAL A 106 -5.01 7.45 7.20
N LEU A 107 -3.92 8.08 6.77
CA LEU A 107 -3.11 8.93 7.65
C LEU A 107 -3.90 10.13 8.18
N ALA A 108 -4.64 10.82 7.30
CA ALA A 108 -5.47 11.95 7.67
C ALA A 108 -6.58 11.57 8.65
N ALA A 109 -7.22 10.40 8.47
CA ALA A 109 -8.23 9.87 9.38
C ALA A 109 -7.66 9.55 10.79
N ASN A 110 -6.36 9.25 10.88
CA ASN A 110 -5.64 9.09 12.14
C ASN A 110 -5.12 10.42 12.73
N GLY A 111 -5.46 11.58 12.15
CA GLY A 111 -5.01 12.89 12.62
C GLY A 111 -3.56 13.23 12.26
N ILE A 112 -2.90 12.45 11.40
CA ILE A 112 -1.53 12.68 10.97
C ILE A 112 -1.52 13.70 9.83
N LYS A 113 -0.67 14.72 9.94
CA LYS A 113 -0.48 15.70 8.88
C LYS A 113 0.20 15.09 7.67
N VAL A 114 -0.43 15.22 6.49
CA VAL A 114 0.07 14.63 5.24
C VAL A 114 0.52 15.72 4.27
N TYR A 115 1.73 15.59 3.75
CA TYR A 115 2.23 16.38 2.64
C TYR A 115 2.20 15.55 1.36
N ILE A 116 1.52 16.06 0.33
CA ILE A 116 1.34 15.36 -0.94
C ILE A 116 1.93 16.15 -2.10
N TYR A 117 2.51 15.46 -3.06
CA TYR A 117 2.84 16.03 -4.36
C TYR A 117 1.57 16.11 -5.23
N LYS A 118 1.45 17.18 -6.02
CA LYS A 118 0.32 17.33 -6.96
C LYS A 118 0.41 16.37 -8.15
N GLU A 119 1.63 16.01 -8.51
CA GLU A 119 1.96 15.16 -9.66
C GLU A 119 2.89 14.05 -9.23
N LEU A 120 3.04 13.03 -10.10
CA LEU A 120 4.02 11.97 -9.89
C LEU A 120 5.44 12.54 -9.86
N VAL A 121 6.28 11.98 -9.00
CA VAL A 121 7.67 12.41 -8.84
C VAL A 121 8.61 11.22 -8.68
N PRO A 122 9.90 11.37 -9.05
CA PRO A 122 10.88 10.31 -8.83
C PRO A 122 11.20 10.15 -7.33
N THR A 123 11.56 8.93 -6.95
CA THR A 123 11.84 8.52 -5.56
C THR A 123 12.74 9.49 -4.76
N PRO A 124 13.85 10.06 -5.31
CA PRO A 124 14.68 11.00 -4.56
C PRO A 124 13.94 12.25 -4.06
N MET A 125 12.87 12.65 -4.74
CA MET A 125 12.05 13.80 -4.33
C MET A 125 11.32 13.53 -3.00
N LEU A 126 10.89 12.29 -2.76
CA LEU A 126 10.29 11.93 -1.47
C LEU A 126 11.32 12.03 -0.35
N SER A 127 12.50 11.42 -0.49
CA SER A 127 13.58 11.48 0.52
C SER A 127 13.95 12.93 0.84
N PHE A 128 14.03 13.78 -0.18
CA PHE A 128 14.29 15.21 0.01
C PHE A 128 13.15 15.89 0.79
N ALA A 129 11.88 15.62 0.43
CA ALA A 129 10.71 16.22 1.10
C ALA A 129 10.63 15.81 2.58
N VAL A 130 10.85 14.54 2.91
CA VAL A 130 10.86 14.06 4.30
C VAL A 130 11.80 14.90 5.14
N ARG A 131 13.05 15.06 4.73
CA ARG A 131 14.07 15.86 5.44
C ARG A 131 13.75 17.36 5.43
N LYS A 132 13.36 17.90 4.28
CA LYS A 132 13.10 19.34 4.11
C LYS A 132 11.91 19.83 4.92
N LEU A 133 10.87 18.99 5.06
CA LEU A 133 9.64 19.32 5.77
C LEU A 133 9.66 18.83 7.23
N GLY A 134 10.71 18.11 7.65
CA GLY A 134 10.82 17.54 8.99
C GLY A 134 9.77 16.45 9.25
N CYS A 135 9.36 15.71 8.21
CA CYS A 135 8.41 14.62 8.36
C CYS A 135 9.00 13.47 9.18
N LYS A 136 8.15 12.76 9.93
CA LYS A 136 8.56 11.60 10.72
C LYS A 136 8.58 10.31 9.88
N SER A 137 7.96 10.34 8.71
CA SER A 137 8.07 9.26 7.72
C SER A 137 7.76 9.78 6.31
N GLY A 138 8.07 8.96 5.31
CA GLY A 138 7.67 9.14 3.93
C GLY A 138 7.12 7.85 3.33
N ILE A 139 6.21 7.97 2.38
CA ILE A 139 5.66 6.83 1.63
C ILE A 139 5.85 7.08 0.15
N ILE A 140 6.35 6.09 -0.60
CA ILE A 140 6.31 6.13 -2.07
C ILE A 140 5.67 4.86 -2.63
N LEU A 141 4.69 5.07 -3.51
CA LEU A 141 4.01 4.01 -4.27
C LEU A 141 4.80 3.77 -5.54
N THR A 142 5.59 2.69 -5.57
CA THR A 142 6.45 2.31 -6.70
C THR A 142 6.91 0.86 -6.58
N ALA A 143 7.04 0.17 -7.70
CA ALA A 143 7.73 -1.11 -7.75
C ALA A 143 9.07 -1.02 -8.52
N SER A 144 9.63 0.18 -8.67
CA SER A 144 10.94 0.40 -9.30
C SER A 144 11.02 -0.18 -10.74
N HIS A 145 11.81 -1.23 -10.95
CA HIS A 145 12.07 -1.88 -12.24
C HIS A 145 11.29 -3.20 -12.44
N ASN A 146 10.38 -3.55 -11.52
CA ASN A 146 9.55 -4.75 -11.70
C ASN A 146 8.63 -4.63 -12.93
N PRO A 147 8.11 -5.75 -13.48
CA PRO A 147 7.10 -5.74 -14.52
C PRO A 147 5.89 -4.85 -14.23
N ALA A 148 5.16 -4.46 -15.26
CA ALA A 148 4.10 -3.44 -15.16
C ALA A 148 2.92 -3.85 -14.24
N GLU A 149 2.68 -5.15 -14.10
CA GLU A 149 1.65 -5.73 -13.24
C GLU A 149 1.97 -5.64 -11.74
N TYR A 150 3.20 -5.25 -11.37
CA TYR A 150 3.60 -5.06 -9.98
C TYR A 150 3.43 -3.61 -9.54
N ASN A 151 3.07 -3.44 -8.26
CA ASN A 151 3.26 -2.18 -7.56
C ASN A 151 3.87 -2.45 -6.18
N GLY A 152 4.23 -1.41 -5.46
CA GLY A 152 4.83 -1.51 -4.14
C GLY A 152 4.57 -0.27 -3.28
N TYR A 153 4.81 -0.45 -2.00
CA TYR A 153 4.64 0.56 -0.96
C TYR A 153 5.91 0.57 -0.11
N LYS A 154 6.66 1.66 -0.15
CA LYS A 154 7.93 1.81 0.57
C LYS A 154 7.81 2.90 1.61
N CYS A 155 8.31 2.62 2.83
CA CYS A 155 8.42 3.59 3.90
C CYS A 155 9.83 4.18 3.99
N TYR A 156 9.90 5.43 4.41
CA TYR A 156 11.13 6.18 4.66
C TYR A 156 11.12 6.70 6.09
N ASP A 157 12.29 6.69 6.72
CA ASP A 157 12.53 7.23 8.06
C ASP A 157 12.67 8.76 8.04
N PRO A 158 12.81 9.44 9.21
CA PRO A 158 12.96 10.88 9.30
C PRO A 158 14.22 11.44 8.61
N GLU A 159 15.27 10.63 8.46
CA GLU A 159 16.52 10.95 7.77
C GLU A 159 16.40 10.82 6.24
N GLY A 160 15.27 10.30 5.75
CA GLY A 160 14.98 10.13 4.32
C GLY A 160 15.61 8.86 3.74
N TYR A 161 15.95 7.88 4.56
CA TYR A 161 16.37 6.55 4.12
C TYR A 161 15.16 5.62 4.05
N GLN A 162 15.22 4.63 3.18
CA GLN A 162 14.20 3.59 3.12
C GLN A 162 14.28 2.74 4.40
N MET A 163 13.15 2.59 5.08
CA MET A 163 13.04 1.74 6.28
C MET A 163 13.26 0.27 5.90
N THR A 164 13.97 -0.44 6.76
CA THR A 164 14.22 -1.88 6.71
C THR A 164 13.56 -2.56 7.91
N ASP A 165 13.63 -3.89 7.97
CA ASP A 165 13.02 -4.69 9.04
C ASP A 165 13.75 -4.58 10.41
N GLU A 166 14.81 -3.77 10.52
CA GLU A 166 15.58 -3.55 11.76
C GLU A 166 15.09 -2.31 12.51
#